data_e8bcc0269c7a3312b16e5ea01b8f7897
#
_entry.id   e8bcc0269c7a3312b16e5ea01b8f7897
#
_cell.length_a   1.000
_cell.length_b   1.000
_cell.length_c   1.000
_cell.angle_alpha   90.00
_cell.angle_beta   90.00
_cell.angle_gamma   90.00
#
_symmetry.space_group_name_H-M   'P 1'
#
loop_
_entity.id
_entity.type
_entity.pdbx_description
1 polymer ?
#
loop_
_entity_poly.entity_id
_entity_poly.type
_entity_poly.pdbx_seq_one_letter_code
_entity_poly.pdbx_strand_id
1 'polypeptide(L)'
;NALASDNPEVYKQPPSDVCSKNFNVLLTDGAPNQDFETPNLVDGLPNWFATVGHAGCTGNGQGDCLDDVGEYLYRGDIAPTEAGMQVVTTHTIGFAVDLPILATTAEASGGEYFLADDVESLTLALLKIVAQISDRSLSFAAPAVAVNTFNRTQNLNDLYLTTFAARQNLHWPGNLKKYRIAGGGVVDSNGLDAIDPTTGYFKDNAQSYWTVGVDGNDVTLGGAANRLPDPAVRNLFTNQTNNNNLAAGANALSVANEGAYSLADFGLTGSPEEPTKEQLIRWARGEDILDEDFDPNTTIRYSMGDPLHSQPAAVVYGGDAQNPEVVVFTATNDGYVHAIDGV
;
A
#
# COMPACT_ATOMS: atom_id res chain seq x y z
N ASN A 1 -20.00 -5.57 20.27
CA ASN A 1 -18.87 -6.18 20.96
C ASN A 1 -18.69 -7.65 20.56
N ALA A 2 -18.33 -7.91 19.32
CA ALA A 2 -18.07 -9.27 18.85
C ALA A 2 -16.84 -9.92 19.51
N LEU A 3 -15.99 -9.15 20.19
CA LEU A 3 -14.76 -9.61 20.83
C LEU A 3 -14.90 -9.81 22.35
N ALA A 4 -16.03 -9.43 22.94
CA ALA A 4 -16.25 -9.66 24.37
C ALA A 4 -16.47 -11.17 24.61
N SER A 5 -15.73 -11.71 25.56
CA SER A 5 -15.93 -13.09 26.02
C SER A 5 -17.26 -13.25 26.74
N ASP A 6 -17.85 -14.45 26.70
CA ASP A 6 -18.95 -14.83 27.57
C ASP A 6 -18.48 -14.97 29.04
N ASN A 7 -17.16 -15.02 29.26
CA ASN A 7 -16.52 -14.92 30.58
C ASN A 7 -15.80 -13.56 30.68
N PRO A 8 -16.16 -12.68 31.63
CA PRO A 8 -15.58 -11.34 31.75
C PRO A 8 -14.07 -11.31 32.04
N GLU A 9 -13.47 -12.43 32.42
CA GLU A 9 -12.04 -12.55 32.69
C GLU A 9 -11.23 -13.05 31.50
N VAL A 10 -11.87 -13.47 30.39
CA VAL A 10 -11.21 -14.03 29.22
C VAL A 10 -11.76 -13.37 27.97
N TYR A 11 -10.93 -12.64 27.26
CA TYR A 11 -11.28 -12.06 25.96
C TYR A 11 -11.21 -13.11 24.87
N LYS A 12 -12.14 -13.03 23.91
CA LYS A 12 -12.04 -13.84 22.70
C LYS A 12 -10.82 -13.41 21.91
N GLN A 13 -10.07 -14.39 21.44
CA GLN A 13 -8.97 -14.14 20.52
C GLN A 13 -9.50 -13.42 19.27
N PRO A 14 -8.80 -12.41 18.77
CA PRO A 14 -9.17 -11.78 17.49
C PRO A 14 -9.26 -12.84 16.38
N PRO A 15 -10.06 -12.61 15.33
CA PRO A 15 -10.05 -13.50 14.17
C PRO A 15 -8.62 -13.65 13.65
N SER A 16 -8.14 -14.88 13.62
CA SER A 16 -6.75 -15.22 13.33
C SER A 16 -6.61 -15.84 11.94
N ASP A 17 -7.16 -15.18 10.92
CA ASP A 17 -6.72 -15.49 9.57
C ASP A 17 -5.28 -15.03 9.41
N VAL A 18 -4.44 -15.84 8.77
CA VAL A 18 -3.01 -15.56 8.50
C VAL A 18 -2.80 -14.18 7.87
N CYS A 19 -3.82 -13.64 7.22
CA CYS A 19 -3.83 -12.32 6.59
C CYS A 19 -4.55 -11.24 7.42
N SER A 20 -5.10 -11.55 8.60
CA SER A 20 -5.81 -10.57 9.43
C SER A 20 -4.81 -9.69 10.18
N LYS A 21 -4.90 -8.39 9.95
CA LYS A 21 -4.16 -7.39 10.73
C LYS A 21 -5.04 -6.86 11.85
N ASN A 22 -4.47 -6.72 13.03
CA ASN A 22 -5.17 -6.24 14.20
C ASN A 22 -4.70 -4.82 14.51
N PHE A 23 -5.65 -3.94 14.82
CA PHE A 23 -5.38 -2.55 15.13
C PHE A 23 -6.09 -2.15 16.41
N ASN A 24 -5.39 -1.36 17.24
CA ASN A 24 -5.98 -0.63 18.35
C ASN A 24 -5.99 0.86 17.99
N VAL A 25 -7.06 1.54 18.39
CA VAL A 25 -7.13 3.00 18.40
C VAL A 25 -7.42 3.43 19.83
N LEU A 26 -6.43 4.03 20.47
CA LEU A 26 -6.53 4.54 21.84
C LEU A 26 -6.83 6.04 21.78
N LEU A 27 -7.99 6.43 22.29
CA LEU A 27 -8.39 7.82 22.45
C LEU A 27 -8.48 8.16 23.95
N THR A 28 -7.81 9.23 24.35
CA THR A 28 -7.88 9.73 25.72
C THR A 28 -7.97 11.25 25.77
N ASP A 29 -8.67 11.77 26.78
CA ASP A 29 -8.80 13.19 27.13
C ASP A 29 -8.05 13.57 28.43
N GLY A 30 -7.19 12.67 28.92
CA GLY A 30 -6.44 12.89 30.15
C GLY A 30 -5.33 11.88 30.41
N ALA A 31 -4.53 12.19 31.42
CA ALA A 31 -3.46 11.30 31.87
C ALA A 31 -4.02 10.12 32.67
N PRO A 32 -3.38 8.93 32.55
CA PRO A 32 -3.77 7.78 33.36
C PRO A 32 -3.59 8.07 34.86
N ASN A 33 -4.50 7.51 35.65
CA ASN A 33 -4.41 7.59 37.12
C ASN A 33 -4.79 6.23 37.71
N GLN A 34 -4.23 5.90 38.88
CA GLN A 34 -4.46 4.65 39.61
C GLN A 34 -3.98 3.37 38.90
N ASP A 35 -2.99 3.50 38.00
CA ASP A 35 -2.35 2.38 37.36
C ASP A 35 -1.07 1.94 38.12
N PHE A 36 -1.27 1.24 39.24
CA PHE A 36 -0.19 0.82 40.14
C PHE A 36 0.20 -0.66 39.98
N GLU A 37 -0.64 -1.47 39.35
CA GLU A 37 -0.48 -2.92 39.28
C GLU A 37 0.11 -3.41 37.96
N THR A 38 -0.01 -2.62 36.89
CA THR A 38 0.43 -3.01 35.53
C THR A 38 1.89 -3.44 35.47
N PRO A 39 2.86 -2.76 36.13
CA PRO A 39 4.25 -3.19 36.13
C PRO A 39 4.47 -4.62 36.64
N ASN A 40 3.62 -5.12 37.54
CA ASN A 40 3.70 -6.48 38.05
C ASN A 40 2.98 -7.50 37.16
N LEU A 41 2.01 -7.05 36.36
CA LEU A 41 1.24 -7.92 35.49
C LEU A 41 1.96 -8.24 34.19
N VAL A 42 2.73 -7.30 33.63
CA VAL A 42 3.43 -7.49 32.36
C VAL A 42 4.50 -8.57 32.42
N ASP A 43 5.19 -8.74 33.55
CA ASP A 43 6.18 -9.81 33.73
C ASP A 43 5.57 -11.22 33.67
N GLY A 44 4.24 -11.33 33.85
CA GLY A 44 3.49 -12.57 33.71
C GLY A 44 3.10 -12.90 32.25
N LEU A 45 3.32 -11.98 31.32
CA LEU A 45 3.00 -12.21 29.91
C LEU A 45 3.99 -13.18 29.26
N PRO A 46 3.52 -14.07 28.38
CA PRO A 46 4.39 -15.03 27.70
C PRO A 46 5.51 -14.34 26.90
N ASN A 47 6.75 -14.73 27.12
CA ASN A 47 7.91 -14.19 26.40
C ASN A 47 8.13 -12.67 26.52
N TRP A 48 7.57 -12.02 27.53
CA TRP A 48 7.71 -10.57 27.73
C TRP A 48 9.14 -10.09 27.55
N PHE A 49 10.06 -10.57 28.36
CA PHE A 49 11.47 -10.17 28.31
C PHE A 49 12.13 -10.40 26.96
N ALA A 50 11.80 -11.52 26.30
CA ALA A 50 12.35 -11.83 24.98
C ALA A 50 11.83 -10.90 23.88
N THR A 51 10.63 -10.33 24.06
CA THR A 51 9.96 -9.48 23.09
C THR A 51 10.35 -8.01 23.23
N VAL A 52 10.30 -7.47 24.47
CA VAL A 52 10.56 -6.03 24.74
C VAL A 52 11.99 -5.76 25.23
N GLY A 53 12.73 -6.77 25.66
CA GLY A 53 14.15 -6.67 26.03
C GLY A 53 14.42 -6.29 27.49
N HIS A 54 13.40 -6.08 28.33
CA HIS A 54 13.53 -5.72 29.76
C HIS A 54 12.43 -6.37 30.60
N ALA A 55 12.65 -6.42 31.92
CA ALA A 55 11.64 -6.83 32.89
C ALA A 55 10.84 -5.60 33.35
N GLY A 56 9.56 -5.79 33.66
CA GLY A 56 8.66 -4.71 34.05
C GLY A 56 8.44 -3.69 32.93
N CYS A 57 8.16 -2.47 33.32
CA CYS A 57 7.95 -1.34 32.42
C CYS A 57 9.13 -0.36 32.49
N THR A 58 9.35 0.42 31.43
CA THR A 58 10.49 1.35 31.36
C THR A 58 10.33 2.61 32.21
N GLY A 59 9.14 2.93 32.69
CA GLY A 59 8.83 4.08 33.55
C GLY A 59 8.53 3.71 35.00
N ASN A 60 8.32 4.72 35.83
CA ASN A 60 7.94 4.59 37.24
C ASN A 60 6.63 5.31 37.58
N GLY A 61 5.95 5.87 36.58
CA GLY A 61 4.71 6.62 36.72
C GLY A 61 3.47 5.78 36.42
N GLN A 62 2.31 6.41 36.56
CA GLN A 62 1.07 5.80 36.16
C GLN A 62 0.94 5.84 34.64
N GLY A 63 0.64 4.69 34.04
CA GLY A 63 0.53 4.53 32.59
C GLY A 63 1.85 4.35 31.84
N ASP A 64 2.97 4.36 32.52
CA ASP A 64 4.31 4.22 31.90
C ASP A 64 4.54 2.85 31.24
N CYS A 65 3.63 1.89 31.42
CA CYS A 65 3.65 0.60 30.72
C CYS A 65 2.96 0.63 29.35
N LEU A 66 2.36 1.72 28.97
CA LEU A 66 1.50 1.76 27.77
C LEU A 66 2.30 1.52 26.48
N ASP A 67 3.47 2.14 26.36
CA ASP A 67 4.36 1.96 25.20
C ASP A 67 5.01 0.57 25.20
N ASP A 68 5.42 0.05 26.35
CA ASP A 68 5.98 -1.30 26.49
C ASP A 68 4.94 -2.39 26.10
N VAL A 69 3.69 -2.22 26.54
CA VAL A 69 2.59 -3.12 26.14
C VAL A 69 2.29 -2.97 24.65
N GLY A 70 2.32 -1.75 24.11
CA GLY A 70 2.19 -1.48 22.68
C GLY A 70 3.30 -2.20 21.89
N GLU A 71 4.55 -2.09 22.33
CA GLU A 71 5.69 -2.79 21.73
C GLU A 71 5.54 -4.32 21.80
N TYR A 72 5.12 -4.83 22.95
CA TYR A 72 4.87 -6.27 23.12
C TYR A 72 3.81 -6.80 22.15
N LEU A 73 2.70 -6.10 22.00
CA LEU A 73 1.62 -6.48 21.08
C LEU A 73 2.01 -6.36 19.61
N TYR A 74 2.96 -5.49 19.28
CA TYR A 74 3.43 -5.28 17.92
C TYR A 74 4.57 -6.23 17.51
N ARG A 75 5.45 -6.59 18.44
CA ARG A 75 6.62 -7.46 18.19
C ARG A 75 6.38 -8.91 18.58
N GLY A 76 5.46 -9.16 19.48
CA GLY A 76 5.11 -10.50 19.94
C GLY A 76 4.00 -11.14 19.09
N ASP A 77 4.04 -12.46 18.99
CA ASP A 77 2.93 -13.20 18.39
C ASP A 77 1.82 -13.37 19.43
N ILE A 78 0.71 -12.67 19.22
CA ILE A 78 -0.45 -12.71 20.13
C ILE A 78 -1.31 -13.97 19.97
N ALA A 79 -1.06 -14.77 18.94
CA ALA A 79 -1.80 -15.98 18.64
C ALA A 79 -0.87 -17.15 18.21
N PRO A 80 0.07 -17.60 19.05
CA PRO A 80 1.14 -18.56 18.67
C PRO A 80 0.62 -19.96 18.30
N THR A 81 -0.67 -20.21 18.41
CA THR A 81 -1.31 -21.45 17.95
C THR A 81 -1.74 -21.38 16.48
N GLU A 82 -1.75 -20.20 15.91
CA GLU A 82 -2.13 -19.97 14.53
C GLU A 82 -0.89 -19.90 13.62
N ALA A 83 -1.10 -20.07 12.32
CA ALA A 83 -0.02 -19.98 11.37
C ALA A 83 0.37 -18.51 11.13
N GLY A 84 1.66 -18.22 11.09
CA GLY A 84 2.18 -16.87 10.91
C GLY A 84 2.29 -16.10 12.22
N MET A 85 2.70 -14.84 12.13
CA MET A 85 2.87 -13.94 13.26
C MET A 85 1.70 -12.96 13.30
N GLN A 86 0.90 -13.00 14.37
CA GLN A 86 -0.21 -12.08 14.58
C GLN A 86 0.24 -10.97 15.54
N VAL A 87 0.18 -9.74 15.05
CA VAL A 87 0.58 -8.55 15.79
C VAL A 87 -0.55 -7.52 15.85
N VAL A 88 -0.46 -6.58 16.78
CA VAL A 88 -1.40 -5.45 16.90
C VAL A 88 -0.65 -4.14 16.72
N THR A 89 -1.08 -3.34 15.75
CA THR A 89 -0.64 -1.95 15.59
C THR A 89 -1.53 -1.05 16.41
N THR A 90 -0.95 -0.13 17.20
CA THR A 90 -1.72 0.79 18.05
C THR A 90 -1.53 2.23 17.59
N HIS A 91 -2.63 2.87 17.18
CA HIS A 91 -2.70 4.30 16.95
C HIS A 91 -3.21 4.99 18.20
N THR A 92 -2.68 6.18 18.49
CA THR A 92 -3.07 6.93 19.69
C THR A 92 -3.58 8.32 19.32
N ILE A 93 -4.61 8.78 20.04
CA ILE A 93 -5.19 10.11 19.87
C ILE A 93 -5.28 10.76 21.25
N GLY A 94 -4.63 11.92 21.44
CA GLY A 94 -4.86 12.80 22.57
C GLY A 94 -5.92 13.83 22.21
N PHE A 95 -7.05 13.85 22.94
CA PHE A 95 -8.11 14.84 22.74
C PHE A 95 -7.98 15.95 23.77
N ALA A 96 -7.64 17.15 23.31
CA ALA A 96 -7.35 18.32 24.14
C ALA A 96 -6.24 18.06 25.21
N VAL A 97 -5.41 17.05 24.99
CA VAL A 97 -4.29 16.70 25.86
C VAL A 97 -3.13 16.17 25.04
N ASP A 98 -1.94 16.70 25.29
CA ASP A 98 -0.69 16.25 24.68
C ASP A 98 0.14 15.52 25.74
N LEU A 99 0.18 14.18 25.63
CA LEU A 99 0.91 13.32 26.56
C LEU A 99 2.04 12.59 25.78
N PRO A 100 3.30 12.77 26.16
CA PRO A 100 4.43 12.12 25.49
C PRO A 100 4.28 10.61 25.37
N ILE A 101 3.67 9.95 26.37
CA ILE A 101 3.42 8.51 26.36
C ILE A 101 2.57 8.04 25.18
N LEU A 102 1.67 8.88 24.66
CA LEU A 102 0.85 8.52 23.51
C LEU A 102 1.70 8.45 22.24
N ALA A 103 2.64 9.39 22.07
CA ALA A 103 3.55 9.40 20.93
C ALA A 103 4.51 8.21 21.00
N THR A 104 5.13 7.94 22.16
CA THR A 104 6.03 6.77 22.33
C THR A 104 5.30 5.46 22.14
N THR A 105 4.05 5.33 22.60
CA THR A 105 3.23 4.14 22.39
C THR A 105 2.95 3.90 20.91
N ALA A 106 2.54 4.93 20.17
CA ALA A 106 2.29 4.80 18.74
C ALA A 106 3.56 4.39 17.98
N GLU A 107 4.70 5.03 18.27
CA GLU A 107 5.99 4.72 17.65
C GLU A 107 6.42 3.28 17.96
N ALA A 108 6.38 2.85 19.21
CA ALA A 108 6.77 1.50 19.63
C ALA A 108 5.89 0.40 19.04
N SER A 109 4.61 0.71 18.79
CA SER A 109 3.62 -0.23 18.25
C SER A 109 3.35 -0.09 16.74
N GLY A 110 4.19 0.64 16.01
CA GLY A 110 4.09 0.78 14.55
C GLY A 110 2.86 1.57 14.07
N GLY A 111 2.22 2.33 14.95
CA GLY A 111 1.10 3.21 14.67
C GLY A 111 1.51 4.67 14.51
N GLU A 112 0.53 5.57 14.60
CA GLU A 112 0.71 7.02 14.50
C GLU A 112 -0.03 7.72 15.64
N TYR A 113 0.58 8.79 16.17
CA TYR A 113 0.00 9.65 17.21
C TYR A 113 -0.66 10.87 16.57
N PHE A 114 -1.85 11.21 17.05
CA PHE A 114 -2.61 12.39 16.64
C PHE A 114 -2.98 13.21 17.86
N LEU A 115 -2.77 14.52 17.78
CA LEU A 115 -3.33 15.49 18.70
C LEU A 115 -4.58 16.10 18.08
N ALA A 116 -5.70 16.07 18.79
CA ALA A 116 -6.97 16.63 18.37
C ALA A 116 -7.50 17.59 19.45
N ASP A 117 -7.65 18.86 19.09
CA ASP A 117 -8.11 19.91 20.03
C ASP A 117 -9.63 20.18 19.92
N ASP A 118 -10.24 19.69 18.82
CA ASP A 118 -11.65 19.87 18.52
C ASP A 118 -12.25 18.67 17.75
N VAL A 119 -13.53 18.74 17.42
CA VAL A 119 -14.26 17.68 16.71
C VAL A 119 -13.75 17.52 15.28
N GLU A 120 -13.32 18.60 14.62
CA GLU A 120 -12.83 18.56 13.24
C GLU A 120 -11.48 17.84 13.17
N SER A 121 -10.53 18.20 14.01
CA SER A 121 -9.21 17.55 14.10
C SER A 121 -9.34 16.08 14.55
N LEU A 122 -10.26 15.76 15.47
CA LEU A 122 -10.57 14.39 15.86
C LEU A 122 -11.12 13.57 14.67
N THR A 123 -12.02 14.17 13.91
CA THR A 123 -12.59 13.51 12.71
C THR A 123 -11.52 13.23 11.68
N LEU A 124 -10.63 14.19 11.41
CA LEU A 124 -9.51 14.01 10.50
C LEU A 124 -8.53 12.93 10.98
N ALA A 125 -8.22 12.88 12.27
CA ALA A 125 -7.37 11.84 12.84
C ALA A 125 -7.98 10.44 12.63
N LEU A 126 -9.27 10.29 12.93
CA LEU A 126 -9.97 9.02 12.75
C LEU A 126 -10.05 8.61 11.28
N LEU A 127 -10.29 9.55 10.36
CA LEU A 127 -10.30 9.27 8.92
C LEU A 127 -8.94 8.83 8.42
N LYS A 128 -7.85 9.47 8.88
CA LYS A 128 -6.48 9.05 8.55
C LYS A 128 -6.18 7.65 9.07
N ILE A 129 -6.53 7.34 10.31
CA ILE A 129 -6.33 6.00 10.89
C ILE A 129 -7.11 4.96 10.08
N VAL A 130 -8.38 5.22 9.75
CA VAL A 130 -9.20 4.30 8.95
C VAL A 130 -8.60 4.10 7.56
N ALA A 131 -8.10 5.17 6.93
CA ALA A 131 -7.40 5.07 5.65
C ALA A 131 -6.13 4.19 5.76
N GLN A 132 -5.30 4.39 6.77
CA GLN A 132 -4.09 3.58 7.00
C GLN A 132 -4.41 2.11 7.28
N ILE A 133 -5.45 1.84 8.07
CA ILE A 133 -5.93 0.47 8.33
C ILE A 133 -6.39 -0.19 7.03
N SER A 134 -7.12 0.56 6.21
CA SER A 134 -7.62 0.05 4.91
C SER A 134 -6.48 -0.19 3.91
N ASP A 135 -5.48 0.70 3.86
CA ASP A 135 -4.34 0.58 2.96
C ASP A 135 -3.41 -0.59 3.31
N ARG A 136 -3.25 -0.90 4.59
CA ARG A 136 -2.39 -1.99 5.04
C ARG A 136 -3.04 -3.37 4.92
N SER A 137 -4.34 -3.44 4.67
CA SER A 137 -5.05 -4.70 4.87
C SER A 137 -4.96 -5.72 3.74
N LEU A 138 -4.64 -5.36 2.51
CA LEU A 138 -4.61 -6.33 1.41
C LEU A 138 -3.66 -5.89 0.28
N SER A 139 -2.42 -6.34 0.27
CA SER A 139 -1.62 -6.32 -0.94
C SER A 139 -1.45 -7.74 -1.46
N PHE A 140 -1.94 -7.97 -2.68
CA PHE A 140 -1.77 -9.24 -3.39
C PHE A 140 -0.75 -9.07 -4.50
N ALA A 141 0.10 -10.08 -4.70
CA ALA A 141 1.08 -10.09 -5.76
C ALA A 141 0.84 -11.28 -6.70
N ALA A 142 0.70 -11.02 -7.98
CA ALA A 142 0.74 -12.05 -9.02
C ALA A 142 2.09 -12.00 -9.73
N PRO A 143 2.99 -12.96 -9.52
CA PRO A 143 4.32 -12.94 -10.12
C PRO A 143 4.27 -13.33 -11.60
N ALA A 144 5.02 -12.61 -12.43
CA ALA A 144 5.37 -13.06 -13.77
C ALA A 144 6.89 -13.00 -13.96
N VAL A 145 7.45 -14.10 -14.40
CA VAL A 145 8.86 -14.17 -14.78
C VAL A 145 8.98 -13.81 -16.25
N ALA A 146 9.93 -12.93 -16.61
CA ALA A 146 10.24 -12.64 -17.99
C ALA A 146 10.83 -13.90 -18.66
N VAL A 147 10.04 -14.58 -19.47
CA VAL A 147 10.49 -15.69 -20.30
C VAL A 147 10.55 -15.20 -21.73
N ASN A 148 11.73 -15.28 -22.35
CA ASN A 148 11.87 -15.03 -23.77
C ASN A 148 11.10 -16.13 -24.55
N THR A 149 9.95 -15.77 -25.11
CA THR A 149 9.12 -16.69 -25.89
C THR A 149 9.78 -17.13 -27.22
N PHE A 150 10.76 -16.38 -27.71
CA PHE A 150 11.45 -16.66 -28.96
C PHE A 150 12.77 -17.39 -28.77
N ASN A 151 13.37 -17.35 -27.58
CA ASN A 151 14.62 -18.06 -27.30
C ASN A 151 14.58 -18.71 -25.91
N ARG A 152 14.23 -19.98 -25.87
CA ARG A 152 14.12 -20.77 -24.63
C ARG A 152 15.44 -20.95 -23.86
N THR A 153 16.57 -20.51 -24.43
CA THR A 153 17.90 -20.63 -23.82
C THR A 153 18.36 -19.37 -23.07
N GLN A 154 17.60 -18.27 -23.17
CA GLN A 154 17.89 -17.03 -22.46
C GLN A 154 16.76 -16.78 -21.43
N ASN A 155 16.98 -17.20 -20.20
CA ASN A 155 16.15 -16.80 -19.07
C ASN A 155 16.68 -15.45 -18.56
N LEU A 156 15.87 -14.42 -18.67
CA LEU A 156 16.14 -13.19 -17.97
C LEU A 156 15.82 -13.44 -16.49
N ASN A 157 16.76 -13.07 -15.61
CA ASN A 157 16.55 -13.22 -14.16
C ASN A 157 15.62 -12.15 -13.58
N ASP A 158 15.09 -11.29 -14.42
CA ASP A 158 14.20 -10.22 -13.99
C ASP A 158 12.79 -10.78 -13.71
N LEU A 159 12.25 -10.38 -12.57
CA LEU A 159 10.94 -10.76 -12.08
C LEU A 159 10.06 -9.51 -12.01
N TYR A 160 8.94 -9.54 -12.72
CA TYR A 160 7.95 -8.47 -12.71
C TYR A 160 6.74 -8.90 -11.91
N LEU A 161 6.40 -8.11 -10.89
CA LEU A 161 5.33 -8.41 -9.97
C LEU A 161 4.29 -7.31 -10.02
N THR A 162 3.06 -7.68 -10.33
CA THR A 162 1.92 -6.80 -10.13
C THR A 162 1.46 -6.88 -8.69
N THR A 163 1.25 -5.72 -8.08
CA THR A 163 0.72 -5.58 -6.72
C THR A 163 -0.49 -4.67 -6.75
N PHE A 164 -1.40 -4.83 -5.82
CA PHE A 164 -2.53 -3.93 -5.64
C PHE A 164 -3.00 -3.92 -4.19
N ALA A 165 -3.66 -2.85 -3.79
CA ALA A 165 -4.29 -2.73 -2.48
C ALA A 165 -5.80 -2.58 -2.65
N ALA A 166 -6.57 -3.51 -2.13
CA ALA A 166 -8.02 -3.43 -2.15
C ALA A 166 -8.52 -2.31 -1.23
N ARG A 167 -9.42 -1.47 -1.73
CA ARG A 167 -10.03 -0.35 -0.99
C ARG A 167 -11.55 -0.41 -1.09
N GLN A 168 -12.24 0.38 -0.26
CA GLN A 168 -13.71 0.48 -0.32
C GLN A 168 -14.24 1.30 -1.50
N ASN A 169 -13.39 2.14 -2.10
CA ASN A 169 -13.72 2.92 -3.28
C ASN A 169 -13.56 2.11 -4.57
N LEU A 170 -14.05 2.66 -5.67
CA LEU A 170 -14.05 1.98 -6.99
C LEU A 170 -12.64 1.86 -7.60
N HIS A 171 -11.72 2.75 -7.24
CA HIS A 171 -10.35 2.77 -7.74
C HIS A 171 -9.40 2.17 -6.69
N TRP A 172 -8.90 0.98 -6.97
CA TRP A 172 -7.86 0.35 -6.17
C TRP A 172 -6.50 0.70 -6.75
N PRO A 173 -5.56 1.17 -5.94
CA PRO A 173 -4.21 1.41 -6.43
C PRO A 173 -3.52 0.09 -6.75
N GLY A 174 -2.87 0.08 -7.89
CA GLY A 174 -2.04 -1.02 -8.34
C GLY A 174 -0.63 -0.55 -8.71
N ASN A 175 0.29 -1.48 -8.84
CA ASN A 175 1.66 -1.19 -9.25
C ASN A 175 2.27 -2.37 -9.99
N LEU A 176 3.35 -2.11 -10.71
CA LEU A 176 4.24 -3.12 -11.25
C LEU A 176 5.64 -2.87 -10.69
N LYS A 177 6.18 -3.84 -9.95
CA LYS A 177 7.51 -3.75 -9.35
C LYS A 177 8.46 -4.73 -10.02
N LYS A 178 9.73 -4.33 -10.19
CA LYS A 178 10.78 -5.15 -10.77
C LYS A 178 11.73 -5.61 -9.66
N TYR A 179 11.98 -6.91 -9.62
CA TYR A 179 12.98 -7.57 -8.79
C TYR A 179 13.85 -8.47 -9.64
N ARG A 180 14.78 -9.21 -9.06
CA ARG A 180 15.61 -10.17 -9.75
C ARG A 180 15.68 -11.50 -9.02
N ILE A 181 15.84 -12.59 -9.75
CA ILE A 181 16.08 -13.91 -9.20
C ILE A 181 17.59 -14.11 -9.14
N ALA A 182 18.15 -14.32 -7.96
CA ALA A 182 19.55 -14.62 -7.75
C ALA A 182 19.74 -15.53 -6.53
N GLY A 183 20.74 -16.42 -6.57
CA GLY A 183 21.04 -17.31 -5.44
C GLY A 183 19.91 -18.27 -5.03
N GLY A 184 18.91 -18.44 -5.89
CA GLY A 184 17.72 -19.28 -5.61
C GLY A 184 16.59 -18.54 -4.87
N GLY A 185 16.72 -17.23 -4.66
CA GLY A 185 15.71 -16.35 -4.04
C GLY A 185 15.42 -15.11 -4.87
N VAL A 186 14.48 -14.29 -4.40
CA VAL A 186 14.15 -12.98 -4.97
C VAL A 186 15.01 -11.93 -4.28
N VAL A 187 15.79 -11.18 -5.07
CA VAL A 187 16.64 -10.11 -4.55
C VAL A 187 16.13 -8.74 -5.03
N ASP A 188 16.37 -7.76 -4.19
CA ASP A 188 16.06 -6.35 -4.43
C ASP A 188 17.16 -5.64 -5.27
N SER A 189 17.02 -4.34 -5.50
CA SER A 189 17.98 -3.55 -6.28
C SER A 189 19.36 -3.43 -5.61
N ASN A 190 19.46 -3.68 -4.31
CA ASN A 190 20.70 -3.70 -3.52
C ASN A 190 21.33 -5.10 -3.49
N GLY A 191 20.71 -6.09 -4.13
CA GLY A 191 21.15 -7.49 -4.11
C GLY A 191 20.88 -8.22 -2.81
N LEU A 192 20.01 -7.68 -1.96
CA LEU A 192 19.58 -8.29 -0.71
C LEU A 192 18.31 -9.12 -0.93
N ASP A 193 18.12 -10.17 -0.11
CA ASP A 193 16.87 -10.95 -0.15
C ASP A 193 15.67 -10.04 0.11
N ALA A 194 14.79 -9.94 -0.89
CA ALA A 194 13.59 -9.11 -0.85
C ALA A 194 12.44 -9.74 -0.07
N ILE A 195 12.45 -11.07 0.08
CA ILE A 195 11.40 -11.82 0.76
C ILE A 195 11.85 -12.14 2.19
N ASP A 196 10.95 -11.97 3.14
CA ASP A 196 11.13 -12.44 4.50
C ASP A 196 10.90 -13.96 4.54
N PRO A 197 11.89 -14.76 4.95
CA PRO A 197 11.77 -16.22 4.96
C PRO A 197 10.75 -16.74 5.99
N THR A 198 10.39 -15.93 6.96
CA THR A 198 9.45 -16.29 8.02
C THR A 198 8.01 -16.08 7.59
N THR A 199 7.74 -14.95 6.95
CA THR A 199 6.39 -14.55 6.54
C THR A 199 6.06 -14.87 5.08
N GLY A 200 7.09 -15.01 4.23
CA GLY A 200 6.93 -15.16 2.78
C GLY A 200 6.54 -13.88 2.05
N TYR A 201 6.43 -12.75 2.75
CA TYR A 201 6.11 -11.45 2.17
C TYR A 201 7.36 -10.64 1.82
N PHE A 202 7.18 -9.58 1.03
CA PHE A 202 8.25 -8.61 0.82
C PHE A 202 8.60 -7.93 2.14
N LYS A 203 9.91 -7.78 2.39
CA LYS A 203 10.40 -7.04 3.55
C LYS A 203 10.04 -5.56 3.40
N ASP A 204 9.68 -4.92 4.49
CA ASP A 204 9.34 -3.48 4.49
C ASP A 204 10.52 -2.61 4.04
N ASN A 205 11.76 -3.07 4.23
CA ASN A 205 12.98 -2.40 3.81
C ASN A 205 13.51 -2.83 2.43
N ALA A 206 12.77 -3.62 1.66
CA ALA A 206 13.16 -3.98 0.30
C ALA A 206 13.04 -2.78 -0.65
N GLN A 207 13.88 -2.74 -1.67
CA GLN A 207 13.87 -1.71 -2.70
C GLN A 207 13.74 -2.32 -4.08
N SER A 208 12.64 -2.07 -4.79
CA SER A 208 12.49 -2.54 -6.16
C SER A 208 13.43 -1.80 -7.13
N TYR A 209 13.71 -2.40 -8.30
CA TYR A 209 14.70 -1.85 -9.25
C TYR A 209 14.34 -0.49 -9.84
N TRP A 210 13.05 -0.17 -9.94
CA TRP A 210 12.59 1.11 -10.51
C TRP A 210 12.36 2.21 -9.47
N THR A 211 12.85 2.03 -8.26
CA THR A 211 12.58 2.90 -7.12
C THR A 211 13.84 3.60 -6.62
N VAL A 212 13.73 4.84 -6.20
CA VAL A 212 14.81 5.65 -5.63
C VAL A 212 14.80 5.58 -4.09
N GLY A 213 14.50 4.49 -3.50
CA GLY A 213 14.44 4.34 -2.05
C GLY A 213 13.72 3.07 -1.67
N VAL A 214 13.51 2.88 -0.40
CA VAL A 214 12.75 1.74 0.10
C VAL A 214 11.29 1.89 -0.30
N ASP A 215 10.73 0.86 -0.92
CA ASP A 215 9.32 0.79 -1.31
C ASP A 215 8.61 -0.47 -0.79
N GLY A 216 9.36 -1.38 -0.22
CA GLY A 216 8.90 -2.53 0.55
C GLY A 216 7.64 -3.19 0.02
N ASN A 217 6.71 -3.38 0.94
CA ASN A 217 5.39 -3.96 0.65
C ASN A 217 4.33 -2.90 0.30
N ASP A 218 4.68 -1.62 0.26
CA ASP A 218 3.73 -0.55 -0.08
C ASP A 218 3.45 -0.52 -1.59
N VAL A 219 2.19 -0.67 -1.95
CA VAL A 219 1.73 -0.66 -3.35
C VAL A 219 1.89 0.71 -3.99
N THR A 220 1.72 1.78 -3.23
CA THR A 220 1.71 3.16 -3.75
C THR A 220 3.09 3.76 -3.88
N LEU A 221 4.11 3.12 -3.30
CA LEU A 221 5.49 3.58 -3.36
C LEU A 221 6.28 2.86 -4.46
N GLY A 222 7.12 3.62 -5.15
CA GLY A 222 8.07 3.12 -6.13
C GLY A 222 7.42 2.43 -7.34
N GLY A 223 8.17 1.51 -7.94
CA GLY A 223 7.70 0.74 -9.09
C GLY A 223 7.36 1.58 -10.32
N ALA A 224 6.61 0.99 -11.25
CA ALA A 224 6.19 1.63 -12.49
C ALA A 224 5.20 2.77 -12.26
N ALA A 225 4.34 2.70 -11.24
CA ALA A 225 3.36 3.73 -10.95
C ALA A 225 4.00 5.09 -10.68
N ASN A 226 5.12 5.12 -9.94
CA ASN A 226 5.85 6.35 -9.64
C ASN A 226 6.83 6.77 -10.75
N ARG A 227 6.92 6.00 -11.83
CA ARG A 227 7.69 6.31 -13.04
C ARG A 227 6.81 6.69 -14.21
N LEU A 228 5.50 6.72 -14.05
CA LEU A 228 4.60 7.19 -15.09
C LEU A 228 4.99 8.64 -15.46
N PRO A 229 5.11 8.97 -16.75
CA PRO A 229 5.43 10.32 -17.19
C PRO A 229 4.39 11.34 -16.68
N ASP A 230 4.80 12.60 -16.60
CA ASP A 230 3.88 13.71 -16.33
C ASP A 230 2.64 13.63 -17.24
N PRO A 231 1.44 13.90 -16.74
CA PRO A 231 0.19 13.86 -17.52
C PRO A 231 0.26 14.62 -18.86
N ALA A 232 0.98 15.73 -18.90
CA ALA A 232 1.10 16.57 -20.11
C ALA A 232 1.86 15.85 -21.24
N VAL A 233 2.83 14.99 -20.92
CA VAL A 233 3.68 14.28 -21.91
C VAL A 233 3.40 12.79 -21.99
N ARG A 234 2.48 12.27 -21.16
CA ARG A 234 2.11 10.86 -21.16
C ARG A 234 1.48 10.45 -22.51
N ASN A 235 1.99 9.38 -23.11
CA ASN A 235 1.41 8.80 -24.31
C ASN A 235 0.23 7.91 -23.94
N LEU A 236 -0.97 8.35 -24.29
CA LEU A 236 -2.20 7.61 -24.13
C LEU A 236 -2.90 7.47 -25.48
N PHE A 237 -3.28 6.25 -25.84
CA PHE A 237 -3.92 5.95 -27.13
C PHE A 237 -5.23 5.21 -26.90
N THR A 238 -6.18 5.40 -27.82
CA THR A 238 -7.43 4.67 -27.87
C THR A 238 -7.70 4.18 -29.30
N ASN A 239 -8.45 3.11 -29.46
CA ASN A 239 -8.85 2.59 -30.76
C ASN A 239 -10.21 3.13 -31.23
N GLN A 240 -10.74 4.16 -30.59
CA GLN A 240 -12.09 4.69 -30.86
C GLN A 240 -12.24 5.22 -32.30
N THR A 241 -11.15 5.69 -32.90
CA THR A 241 -11.17 6.19 -34.29
C THR A 241 -11.13 5.09 -35.35
N ASN A 242 -11.09 3.82 -34.97
CA ASN A 242 -10.92 2.65 -35.85
C ASN A 242 -9.68 2.70 -36.77
N ASN A 243 -8.64 3.40 -36.33
CA ASN A 243 -7.37 3.41 -37.02
C ASN A 243 -6.48 2.25 -36.53
N ASN A 244 -6.15 1.33 -37.43
CA ASN A 244 -5.35 0.14 -37.10
C ASN A 244 -3.90 0.43 -36.68
N ASN A 245 -3.40 1.64 -36.95
CA ASN A 245 -2.12 2.09 -36.40
C ASN A 245 -2.39 2.78 -35.04
N LEU A 246 -2.22 2.05 -33.96
CA LEU A 246 -2.48 2.56 -32.60
C LEU A 246 -1.71 3.86 -32.31
N ALA A 247 -0.47 3.97 -32.75
CA ALA A 247 0.38 5.14 -32.54
C ALA A 247 0.05 6.33 -33.50
N ALA A 248 -0.97 6.21 -34.37
CA ALA A 248 -1.38 7.33 -35.20
C ALA A 248 -1.88 8.48 -34.30
N GLY A 249 -1.55 9.72 -34.66
CA GLY A 249 -1.96 10.90 -33.89
C GLY A 249 -3.48 11.02 -33.67
N ALA A 250 -4.31 10.48 -34.60
CA ALA A 250 -5.76 10.41 -34.45
C ALA A 250 -6.21 9.51 -33.28
N ASN A 251 -5.41 8.52 -32.90
CA ASN A 251 -5.70 7.64 -31.76
C ASN A 251 -5.22 8.20 -30.41
N ALA A 252 -4.50 9.31 -30.40
CA ALA A 252 -4.03 9.90 -29.14
C ALA A 252 -5.22 10.41 -28.32
N LEU A 253 -5.38 9.88 -27.11
CA LEU A 253 -6.33 10.41 -26.13
C LEU A 253 -5.75 11.68 -25.51
N SER A 254 -6.08 12.81 -26.11
CA SER A 254 -5.57 14.13 -25.73
C SER A 254 -6.65 15.19 -25.89
N VAL A 255 -6.51 16.30 -25.16
CA VAL A 255 -7.42 17.45 -25.28
C VAL A 255 -7.46 17.98 -26.72
N ALA A 256 -6.33 17.96 -27.43
CA ALA A 256 -6.27 18.38 -28.83
C ALA A 256 -7.18 17.54 -29.77
N ASN A 257 -7.44 16.30 -29.40
CA ASN A 257 -8.30 15.38 -30.14
C ASN A 257 -9.73 15.27 -29.56
N GLU A 258 -10.10 16.10 -28.60
CA GLU A 258 -11.41 16.02 -27.92
C GLU A 258 -12.59 16.02 -28.91
N GLY A 259 -12.48 16.77 -30.01
CA GLY A 259 -13.50 16.84 -31.05
C GLY A 259 -13.72 15.52 -31.81
N ALA A 260 -12.80 14.56 -31.73
CA ALA A 260 -12.96 13.25 -32.37
C ALA A 260 -13.86 12.29 -31.55
N TYR A 261 -14.18 12.63 -30.31
CA TYR A 261 -14.97 11.81 -29.41
C TYR A 261 -16.36 12.41 -29.17
N SER A 262 -17.38 11.57 -29.18
CA SER A 262 -18.74 11.94 -28.76
C SER A 262 -18.86 11.93 -27.23
N LEU A 263 -19.94 12.52 -26.70
CA LEU A 263 -20.25 12.41 -25.26
C LEU A 263 -20.48 10.96 -24.84
N ALA A 264 -21.11 10.17 -25.71
CA ALA A 264 -21.40 8.76 -25.44
C ALA A 264 -20.13 7.89 -25.29
N ASP A 265 -19.03 8.28 -25.93
CA ASP A 265 -17.75 7.57 -25.79
C ASP A 265 -17.19 7.66 -24.36
N PHE A 266 -17.59 8.69 -23.61
CA PHE A 266 -17.27 8.89 -22.21
C PHE A 266 -18.43 8.53 -21.26
N GLY A 267 -19.54 8.01 -21.79
CA GLY A 267 -20.74 7.73 -20.99
C GLY A 267 -21.48 8.98 -20.52
N LEU A 268 -21.22 10.14 -21.13
CA LEU A 268 -21.83 11.42 -20.77
C LEU A 268 -23.17 11.64 -21.49
N THR A 269 -24.09 12.30 -20.80
CA THR A 269 -25.39 12.72 -21.35
C THR A 269 -25.40 14.18 -21.80
N GLY A 270 -24.43 14.98 -21.33
CA GLY A 270 -24.34 16.42 -21.52
C GLY A 270 -25.07 17.22 -20.44
N SER A 271 -25.38 16.60 -19.30
CA SER A 271 -25.89 17.31 -18.13
C SER A 271 -24.87 18.32 -17.60
N PRO A 272 -25.29 19.51 -17.13
CA PRO A 272 -24.39 20.50 -16.54
C PRO A 272 -23.65 20.02 -15.27
N GLU A 273 -24.14 18.96 -14.64
CA GLU A 273 -23.55 18.37 -13.43
C GLU A 273 -22.47 17.33 -13.75
N GLU A 274 -22.39 16.90 -15.02
CA GLU A 274 -21.38 15.96 -15.46
C GLU A 274 -20.03 16.66 -15.74
N PRO A 275 -18.90 15.96 -15.58
CA PRO A 275 -17.62 16.48 -16.03
C PRO A 275 -17.60 16.67 -17.55
N THR A 276 -16.83 17.62 -18.03
CA THR A 276 -16.62 17.80 -19.47
C THR A 276 -15.73 16.68 -20.05
N LYS A 277 -15.78 16.49 -21.37
CA LYS A 277 -14.88 15.56 -22.07
C LYS A 277 -13.40 15.93 -21.82
N GLU A 278 -13.09 17.22 -21.85
CA GLU A 278 -11.74 17.71 -21.53
C GLU A 278 -11.30 17.27 -20.13
N GLN A 279 -12.16 17.46 -19.13
CA GLN A 279 -11.86 17.07 -17.76
C GLN A 279 -11.61 15.56 -17.65
N LEU A 280 -12.44 14.73 -18.30
CA LEU A 280 -12.24 13.28 -18.30
C LEU A 280 -10.97 12.85 -19.04
N ILE A 281 -10.61 13.51 -20.14
CA ILE A 281 -9.34 13.25 -20.84
C ILE A 281 -8.15 13.61 -19.96
N ARG A 282 -8.20 14.74 -19.28
CA ARG A 282 -7.14 15.18 -18.35
C ARG A 282 -7.02 14.22 -17.17
N TRP A 283 -8.15 13.83 -16.59
CA TRP A 283 -8.20 12.81 -15.53
C TRP A 283 -7.63 11.48 -16.00
N ALA A 284 -8.02 10.99 -17.17
CA ALA A 284 -7.48 9.74 -17.75
C ALA A 284 -5.97 9.82 -17.98
N ARG A 285 -5.45 10.99 -18.26
CA ARG A 285 -4.01 11.22 -18.39
C ARG A 285 -3.27 11.29 -17.05
N GLY A 286 -3.99 11.36 -15.94
CA GLY A 286 -3.44 11.33 -14.58
C GLY A 286 -3.42 12.68 -13.87
N GLU A 287 -4.15 13.70 -14.36
CA GLU A 287 -4.34 14.94 -13.61
C GLU A 287 -5.37 14.72 -12.50
N ASP A 288 -5.12 15.27 -11.32
CA ASP A 288 -6.07 15.23 -10.22
C ASP A 288 -7.08 16.38 -10.33
N ILE A 289 -8.10 16.15 -11.15
CA ILE A 289 -9.15 17.13 -11.43
C ILE A 289 -10.30 17.04 -10.42
N LEU A 290 -10.45 15.87 -9.81
CA LEU A 290 -11.57 15.57 -8.91
C LEU A 290 -11.16 15.62 -7.44
N ASP A 291 -9.92 16.02 -7.14
CA ASP A 291 -9.37 16.06 -5.78
C ASP A 291 -9.61 14.73 -5.04
N GLU A 292 -9.14 13.61 -5.66
CA GLU A 292 -9.41 12.26 -5.18
C GLU A 292 -8.73 11.95 -3.85
N ASP A 293 -7.66 12.66 -3.53
CA ASP A 293 -6.90 12.51 -2.28
C ASP A 293 -7.26 13.55 -1.21
N PHE A 294 -8.21 14.45 -1.52
CA PHE A 294 -8.63 15.56 -0.67
C PHE A 294 -7.50 16.52 -0.30
N ASP A 295 -6.47 16.62 -1.13
CA ASP A 295 -5.40 17.62 -1.04
C ASP A 295 -5.43 18.55 -2.25
N PRO A 296 -5.95 19.78 -2.12
CA PRO A 296 -6.08 20.71 -3.23
C PRO A 296 -4.72 21.17 -3.81
N ASN A 297 -3.61 20.78 -3.20
CA ASN A 297 -2.26 21.07 -3.70
C ASN A 297 -1.74 19.95 -4.61
N THR A 298 -2.35 18.77 -4.58
CA THR A 298 -2.00 17.66 -5.45
C THR A 298 -2.57 17.90 -6.84
N THR A 299 -1.73 17.91 -7.85
CA THR A 299 -2.14 18.13 -9.25
C THR A 299 -2.06 16.87 -10.10
N ILE A 300 -1.45 15.82 -9.59
CA ILE A 300 -1.23 14.54 -10.27
C ILE A 300 -1.77 13.43 -9.37
N ARG A 301 -2.80 12.75 -9.85
CA ARG A 301 -3.37 11.61 -9.12
C ARG A 301 -2.53 10.35 -9.27
N TYR A 302 -2.65 9.44 -8.32
CA TYR A 302 -2.15 8.08 -8.49
C TYR A 302 -2.96 7.39 -9.60
N SER A 303 -2.30 7.07 -10.72
CA SER A 303 -3.00 6.72 -11.96
C SER A 303 -2.73 5.31 -12.48
N MET A 304 -2.22 4.40 -11.64
CA MET A 304 -2.13 2.99 -11.99
C MET A 304 -3.15 2.20 -11.17
N GLY A 305 -4.18 1.70 -11.83
CA GLY A 305 -5.23 0.88 -11.24
C GLY A 305 -4.77 -0.53 -10.92
N ASP A 306 -5.63 -1.30 -10.25
CA ASP A 306 -5.33 -2.66 -9.84
C ASP A 306 -5.28 -3.64 -11.04
N PRO A 307 -4.28 -4.51 -11.08
CA PRO A 307 -4.12 -5.54 -12.09
C PRO A 307 -4.73 -6.90 -11.67
N LEU A 308 -5.74 -6.93 -10.81
CA LEU A 308 -6.30 -8.16 -10.21
C LEU A 308 -6.63 -9.25 -11.23
N HIS A 309 -7.14 -8.88 -12.41
CA HIS A 309 -7.54 -9.82 -13.47
C HIS A 309 -6.48 -9.99 -14.56
N SER A 310 -5.28 -9.46 -14.36
CA SER A 310 -4.21 -9.47 -15.35
C SER A 310 -2.92 -10.06 -14.78
N GLN A 311 -2.20 -10.79 -15.63
CA GLN A 311 -0.82 -11.17 -15.37
C GLN A 311 0.08 -10.34 -16.28
N PRO A 312 1.21 -9.82 -15.77
CA PRO A 312 2.14 -9.08 -16.62
C PRO A 312 2.78 -10.01 -17.66
N ALA A 313 2.94 -9.50 -18.86
CA ALA A 313 3.59 -10.22 -19.96
C ALA A 313 4.85 -9.46 -20.38
N ALA A 314 6.02 -10.04 -20.15
CA ALA A 314 7.28 -9.47 -20.59
C ALA A 314 7.62 -10.00 -21.99
N VAL A 315 7.86 -9.08 -22.93
CA VAL A 315 8.20 -9.39 -24.31
C VAL A 315 9.56 -8.78 -24.62
N VAL A 316 10.47 -9.61 -25.11
CA VAL A 316 11.79 -9.17 -25.59
C VAL A 316 11.69 -8.83 -27.07
N TYR A 317 11.87 -7.57 -27.43
CA TYR A 317 11.80 -7.09 -28.81
C TYR A 317 13.14 -7.08 -29.52
N GLY A 318 14.25 -7.06 -28.79
CA GLY A 318 15.60 -6.96 -29.33
C GLY A 318 16.65 -6.91 -28.24
N GLY A 319 17.79 -6.32 -28.59
CA GLY A 319 18.94 -6.25 -27.69
C GLY A 319 19.80 -7.51 -27.70
N ASP A 320 20.69 -7.62 -26.75
CA ASP A 320 21.55 -8.80 -26.54
C ASP A 320 21.30 -9.39 -25.13
N ALA A 321 22.01 -10.46 -24.79
CA ALA A 321 21.84 -11.16 -23.53
C ALA A 321 22.21 -10.30 -22.30
N GLN A 322 23.01 -9.26 -22.47
CA GLN A 322 23.44 -8.34 -21.42
C GLN A 322 22.55 -7.11 -21.34
N ASN A 323 21.98 -6.69 -22.47
CA ASN A 323 21.12 -5.50 -22.60
C ASN A 323 19.89 -5.84 -23.45
N PRO A 324 18.92 -6.61 -22.93
CA PRO A 324 17.73 -6.97 -23.67
C PRO A 324 16.77 -5.77 -23.74
N GLU A 325 16.12 -5.58 -24.89
CA GLU A 325 15.03 -4.63 -25.05
C GLU A 325 13.71 -5.30 -24.61
N VAL A 326 13.30 -5.08 -23.39
CA VAL A 326 12.11 -5.69 -22.79
C VAL A 326 10.99 -4.66 -22.66
N VAL A 327 9.79 -5.04 -23.07
CA VAL A 327 8.57 -4.29 -22.73
C VAL A 327 7.65 -5.19 -21.92
N VAL A 328 7.20 -4.68 -20.80
CA VAL A 328 6.24 -5.38 -19.91
C VAL A 328 4.87 -4.80 -20.13
N PHE A 329 3.93 -5.65 -20.51
CA PHE A 329 2.53 -5.31 -20.66
C PHE A 329 1.75 -5.75 -19.43
N THR A 330 0.91 -4.89 -18.89
CA THR A 330 -0.05 -5.22 -17.84
C THR A 330 -1.35 -4.49 -18.06
N ALA A 331 -2.46 -5.18 -17.88
CA ALA A 331 -3.77 -4.55 -17.92
C ALA A 331 -4.26 -4.26 -16.49
N THR A 332 -5.01 -3.21 -16.33
CA THR A 332 -5.56 -2.77 -15.04
C THR A 332 -7.07 -2.61 -15.13
N ASN A 333 -7.78 -2.80 -14.01
CA ASN A 333 -9.24 -2.78 -13.97
C ASN A 333 -9.85 -1.39 -14.23
N ASP A 334 -9.05 -0.33 -14.17
CA ASP A 334 -9.40 1.02 -14.61
C ASP A 334 -9.41 1.21 -16.15
N GLY A 335 -9.22 0.11 -16.90
CA GLY A 335 -9.39 0.06 -18.34
C GLY A 335 -8.15 0.33 -19.17
N TYR A 336 -6.95 0.35 -18.56
CA TYR A 336 -5.70 0.58 -19.28
C TYR A 336 -4.95 -0.72 -19.58
N VAL A 337 -4.21 -0.69 -20.66
CA VAL A 337 -3.08 -1.60 -20.93
C VAL A 337 -1.82 -0.76 -20.91
N HIS A 338 -1.00 -0.97 -19.91
CA HIS A 338 0.29 -0.31 -19.77
C HIS A 338 1.37 -1.07 -20.55
N ALA A 339 2.20 -0.34 -21.28
CA ALA A 339 3.41 -0.85 -21.91
C ALA A 339 4.60 -0.14 -21.25
N ILE A 340 5.37 -0.86 -20.48
CA ILE A 340 6.40 -0.33 -19.59
C ILE A 340 7.75 -0.85 -20.03
N ASP A 341 8.73 0.05 -20.16
CA ASP A 341 10.12 -0.35 -20.42
C ASP A 341 10.61 -1.21 -19.25
N GLY A 342 11.02 -2.42 -19.58
CA GLY A 342 11.46 -3.43 -18.61
C GLY A 342 12.91 -3.27 -18.14
N VAL A 343 13.68 -2.33 -18.71
CA VAL A 343 15.12 -2.14 -18.39
C VAL A 343 15.37 -1.24 -17.20
#